data_237cd954993d8ee71ba3657f385a3560
#
_entry.id   237cd954993d8ee71ba3657f385a3560
#
_cell.length_a   1.000
_cell.length_b   1.000
_cell.length_c   1.000
_cell.angle_alpha   90.00
_cell.angle_beta   90.00
_cell.angle_gamma   90.00
#
_symmetry.space_group_name_H-M   'P 1'
#
loop_
_entity.id
_entity.type
_entity.pdbx_description
1 polymer ?
#
loop_
_entity_poly.entity_id
_entity_poly.type
_entity_poly.pdbx_seq_one_letter_code
_entity_poly.pdbx_strand_id
1 'polypeptide(L)'
;MAKKIVLAGACRTAIGTMGGELSTIPAPELGAIVIKEALKRAGVAPEAVDQVYMGCVIQAGQGQNVARQATLKAGLPIEVPAVTINVVCGSGLEAVNMAAEMILSGDADIVVAGGMENMSMAPYAMMKGRYGYRMGNATLVDTMVNDALWDAFNNYHMGITAENICDQWGLTREELDKFAAVSQQKAEAAQKSGAFKDEIVPVEVKKKKETVIVDTDEGPRHGTTVETLGKLKPAFKKDCGLVTAGNSSGINDGAAAVVVMSEEKAKELGVKPMATWVAGALGGVDPKIMGIGPVAATRKVLKRTGMEIKDFDIIEANEAFAAQSVAVGKELGFDLNKLNPNGGAIALGHPVGASGCRILVTLLHEMEKADAKKGLATLCIGGGMGCATIVERD
;
A
#
# COMPACT_ATOMS: atom_id res chain seq x y z
N MET A 1 -2.74 -21.29 -25.72
CA MET A 1 -3.05 -19.86 -25.41
C MET A 1 -2.19 -19.47 -24.23
N ALA A 2 -1.76 -18.20 -24.10
CA ALA A 2 -1.05 -17.76 -22.89
C ALA A 2 -2.00 -17.86 -21.68
N LYS A 3 -1.48 -18.34 -20.53
CA LYS A 3 -2.24 -18.48 -19.27
C LYS A 3 -2.67 -17.07 -18.84
N LYS A 4 -3.97 -16.84 -18.64
CA LYS A 4 -4.48 -15.58 -18.10
C LYS A 4 -4.57 -15.67 -16.58
N ILE A 5 -4.21 -14.58 -15.91
CA ILE A 5 -4.26 -14.46 -14.46
C ILE A 5 -5.38 -13.50 -14.07
N VAL A 6 -6.24 -13.91 -13.17
CA VAL A 6 -7.37 -13.11 -12.71
C VAL A 6 -7.28 -12.80 -11.21
N LEU A 7 -7.88 -11.70 -10.83
CA LEU A 7 -7.95 -11.18 -9.47
C LEU A 7 -9.39 -11.25 -8.97
N ALA A 8 -9.59 -11.74 -7.77
CA ALA A 8 -10.92 -11.89 -7.17
C ALA A 8 -10.90 -11.59 -5.66
N GLY A 9 -12.05 -11.25 -5.10
CA GLY A 9 -12.25 -11.14 -3.66
C GLY A 9 -11.44 -10.04 -2.97
N ALA A 10 -10.98 -9.04 -3.70
CA ALA A 10 -10.16 -7.95 -3.16
C ALA A 10 -10.86 -7.24 -1.98
N CYS A 11 -10.12 -7.09 -0.87
CA CYS A 11 -10.61 -6.39 0.32
C CYS A 11 -9.47 -5.79 1.15
N ARG A 12 -9.81 -4.85 2.03
CA ARG A 12 -8.88 -4.21 2.98
C ARG A 12 -9.54 -3.95 4.33
N THR A 13 -8.78 -3.77 5.36
CA THR A 13 -9.27 -3.13 6.59
C THR A 13 -9.48 -1.63 6.36
N ALA A 14 -10.19 -0.97 7.26
CA ALA A 14 -10.00 0.47 7.43
C ALA A 14 -8.53 0.76 7.72
N ILE A 15 -8.08 1.98 7.42
CA ILE A 15 -6.73 2.45 7.73
C ILE A 15 -6.77 3.20 9.06
N GLY A 16 -6.09 2.65 10.07
CA GLY A 16 -5.93 3.26 11.38
C GLY A 16 -4.82 4.31 11.38
N THR A 17 -4.96 5.34 12.20
CA THR A 17 -3.88 6.29 12.49
C THR A 17 -2.95 5.76 13.59
N MET A 18 -1.77 6.34 13.72
CA MET A 18 -0.84 5.98 14.79
C MET A 18 -1.48 6.17 16.17
N GLY A 19 -1.54 5.09 16.96
CA GLY A 19 -2.22 5.08 18.25
C GLY A 19 -3.74 5.12 18.17
N GLY A 20 -4.34 4.96 16.97
CA GLY A 20 -5.78 4.91 16.73
C GLY A 20 -6.40 3.54 17.05
N GLU A 21 -7.57 3.30 16.52
CA GLU A 21 -8.40 2.13 16.87
C GLU A 21 -7.72 0.79 16.55
N LEU A 22 -6.95 0.70 15.44
CA LEU A 22 -6.24 -0.52 15.04
C LEU A 22 -4.89 -0.71 15.72
N SER A 23 -4.41 0.27 16.49
CA SER A 23 -3.06 0.30 17.04
C SER A 23 -2.68 -0.88 17.94
N THR A 24 -3.66 -1.60 18.47
CA THR A 24 -3.44 -2.76 19.36
C THR A 24 -3.60 -4.11 18.67
N ILE A 25 -3.89 -4.14 17.38
CA ILE A 25 -4.08 -5.38 16.62
C ILE A 25 -2.77 -5.71 15.87
N PRO A 26 -2.07 -6.80 16.22
CA PRO A 26 -0.84 -7.17 15.52
C PRO A 26 -1.02 -7.31 14.01
N ALA A 27 0.00 -6.94 13.22
CA ALA A 27 -0.08 -7.04 11.76
C ALA A 27 -0.50 -8.43 11.26
N PRO A 28 -0.02 -9.58 11.82
CA PRO A 28 -0.50 -10.90 11.40
C PRO A 28 -1.99 -11.15 11.66
N GLU A 29 -2.60 -10.46 12.61
CA GLU A 29 -4.05 -10.57 12.87
C GLU A 29 -4.85 -9.74 11.87
N LEU A 30 -4.40 -8.51 11.55
CA LEU A 30 -4.97 -7.73 10.47
C LEU A 30 -4.86 -8.48 9.13
N GLY A 31 -3.69 -9.10 8.86
CA GLY A 31 -3.48 -9.94 7.69
C GLY A 31 -4.42 -11.14 7.63
N ALA A 32 -4.64 -11.82 8.75
CA ALA A 32 -5.55 -12.96 8.81
C ALA A 32 -7.00 -12.57 8.49
N ILE A 33 -7.46 -11.41 8.95
CA ILE A 33 -8.80 -10.89 8.68
C ILE A 33 -9.01 -10.71 7.16
N VAL A 34 -8.08 -10.05 6.48
CA VAL A 34 -8.22 -9.79 5.04
C VAL A 34 -8.00 -11.04 4.19
N ILE A 35 -7.11 -11.97 4.57
CA ILE A 35 -6.95 -13.26 3.89
C ILE A 35 -8.26 -14.05 3.93
N LYS A 36 -8.83 -14.20 5.13
CA LYS A 36 -10.10 -14.92 5.33
C LYS A 36 -11.24 -14.29 4.54
N GLU A 37 -11.37 -12.97 4.57
CA GLU A 37 -12.44 -12.28 3.86
C GLU A 37 -12.23 -12.32 2.33
N ALA A 38 -10.99 -12.20 1.83
CA ALA A 38 -10.70 -12.31 0.41
C ALA A 38 -11.12 -13.68 -0.15
N LEU A 39 -10.79 -14.78 0.54
CA LEU A 39 -11.23 -16.12 0.18
C LEU A 39 -12.74 -16.25 0.19
N LYS A 40 -13.39 -15.75 1.22
CA LYS A 40 -14.86 -15.75 1.34
C LYS A 40 -15.53 -14.98 0.19
N ARG A 41 -15.05 -13.79 -0.16
CA ARG A 41 -15.58 -12.98 -1.26
C ARG A 41 -15.35 -13.62 -2.61
N ALA A 42 -14.20 -14.26 -2.79
CA ALA A 42 -13.88 -15.02 -4.01
C ALA A 42 -14.67 -16.34 -4.11
N GLY A 43 -15.23 -16.85 -3.02
CA GLY A 43 -15.87 -18.16 -2.97
C GLY A 43 -14.87 -19.31 -3.08
N VAL A 44 -13.62 -19.10 -2.62
CA VAL A 44 -12.54 -20.07 -2.68
C VAL A 44 -12.37 -20.75 -1.32
N ALA A 45 -12.37 -22.07 -1.30
CA ALA A 45 -12.11 -22.83 -0.08
C ALA A 45 -10.64 -22.70 0.36
N PRO A 46 -10.36 -22.57 1.66
CA PRO A 46 -8.99 -22.46 2.18
C PRO A 46 -8.06 -23.59 1.69
N GLU A 47 -8.58 -24.78 1.53
CA GLU A 47 -7.88 -25.98 1.09
C GLU A 47 -7.43 -25.95 -0.39
N ALA A 48 -8.03 -25.04 -1.16
CA ALA A 48 -7.68 -24.88 -2.58
C ALA A 48 -6.51 -23.92 -2.82
N VAL A 49 -6.01 -23.26 -1.76
CA VAL A 49 -4.93 -22.28 -1.85
C VAL A 49 -3.57 -22.99 -1.87
N ASP A 50 -2.76 -22.71 -2.89
CA ASP A 50 -1.42 -23.29 -3.02
C ASP A 50 -0.40 -22.54 -2.18
N GLN A 51 -0.51 -21.20 -2.06
CA GLN A 51 0.48 -20.37 -1.35
C GLN A 51 -0.11 -19.02 -0.92
N VAL A 52 0.53 -18.39 0.08
CA VAL A 52 0.21 -17.04 0.53
C VAL A 52 1.45 -16.14 0.49
N TYR A 53 1.32 -14.97 -0.13
CA TYR A 53 2.32 -13.90 -0.13
C TYR A 53 1.78 -12.67 0.58
N MET A 54 2.41 -12.28 1.71
CA MET A 54 2.02 -11.07 2.44
C MET A 54 3.20 -10.13 2.66
N GLY A 55 3.04 -8.90 2.20
CA GLY A 55 3.96 -7.81 2.51
C GLY A 55 3.91 -7.42 3.98
N CYS A 56 5.08 -7.23 4.59
CA CYS A 56 5.22 -6.64 5.92
C CYS A 56 6.65 -6.09 6.06
N VAL A 57 6.79 -4.83 6.44
CA VAL A 57 8.08 -4.15 6.50
C VAL A 57 8.66 -4.19 7.90
N ILE A 58 7.90 -3.80 8.90
CA ILE A 58 8.35 -3.70 10.29
C ILE A 58 8.04 -5.02 11.00
N GLN A 59 8.98 -5.96 10.92
CA GLN A 59 8.79 -7.32 11.42
C GLN A 59 9.42 -7.57 12.80
N ALA A 60 10.20 -6.62 13.30
CA ALA A 60 10.89 -6.76 14.57
C ALA A 60 9.91 -7.04 15.72
N GLY A 61 10.20 -8.09 16.54
CA GLY A 61 9.38 -8.44 17.70
C GLY A 61 8.06 -9.16 17.41
N GLN A 62 7.68 -9.37 16.14
CA GLN A 62 6.42 -10.03 15.77
C GLN A 62 6.53 -11.58 15.68
N GLY A 63 7.69 -12.15 15.93
CA GLY A 63 7.93 -13.59 15.82
C GLY A 63 8.36 -14.02 14.41
N GLN A 64 8.33 -15.33 14.16
CA GLN A 64 8.77 -15.90 12.89
C GLN A 64 7.73 -15.68 11.80
N ASN A 65 8.16 -15.35 10.58
CA ASN A 65 7.37 -15.33 9.36
C ASN A 65 5.91 -14.86 9.55
N VAL A 66 5.74 -13.56 9.62
CA VAL A 66 4.44 -12.93 9.91
C VAL A 66 3.35 -13.30 8.89
N ALA A 67 3.72 -13.56 7.62
CA ALA A 67 2.78 -14.07 6.62
C ALA A 67 2.28 -15.48 6.98
N ARG A 68 3.17 -16.36 7.48
CA ARG A 68 2.77 -17.70 7.93
C ARG A 68 1.83 -17.62 9.13
N GLN A 69 2.09 -16.71 10.06
CA GLN A 69 1.19 -16.47 11.19
C GLN A 69 -0.20 -16.04 10.72
N ALA A 70 -0.27 -15.08 9.80
CA ALA A 70 -1.54 -14.60 9.20
C ALA A 70 -2.28 -15.74 8.50
N THR A 71 -1.59 -16.57 7.71
CA THR A 71 -2.14 -17.72 6.99
C THR A 71 -2.85 -18.70 7.92
N LEU A 72 -2.17 -19.12 8.98
CA LEU A 72 -2.74 -20.08 9.92
C LEU A 72 -3.85 -19.47 10.79
N LYS A 73 -3.72 -18.20 11.18
CA LYS A 73 -4.78 -17.45 11.90
C LYS A 73 -6.02 -17.22 11.03
N ALA A 74 -5.87 -17.14 9.70
CA ALA A 74 -6.98 -17.07 8.77
C ALA A 74 -7.74 -18.39 8.60
N GLY A 75 -7.17 -19.49 9.10
CA GLY A 75 -7.77 -20.84 9.07
C GLY A 75 -7.38 -21.67 7.85
N LEU A 76 -6.34 -21.29 7.10
CA LEU A 76 -5.82 -22.13 6.02
C LEU A 76 -5.11 -23.38 6.58
N PRO A 77 -5.09 -24.50 5.82
CA PRO A 77 -4.38 -25.73 6.21
C PRO A 77 -2.89 -25.50 6.46
N ILE A 78 -2.30 -26.36 7.30
CA ILE A 78 -0.87 -26.31 7.64
C ILE A 78 0.03 -26.61 6.43
N GLU A 79 -0.50 -27.25 5.42
CA GLU A 79 0.18 -27.58 4.18
C GLU A 79 0.39 -26.36 3.25
N VAL A 80 -0.42 -25.29 3.42
CA VAL A 80 -0.31 -24.07 2.61
C VAL A 80 0.90 -23.25 3.08
N PRO A 81 1.99 -23.16 2.32
CA PRO A 81 3.15 -22.35 2.69
C PRO A 81 2.86 -20.86 2.57
N ALA A 82 3.68 -20.05 3.25
CA ALA A 82 3.56 -18.59 3.19
C ALA A 82 4.92 -17.90 3.21
N VAL A 83 5.03 -16.79 2.49
CA VAL A 83 6.24 -15.98 2.41
C VAL A 83 5.93 -14.53 2.80
N THR A 84 6.74 -13.98 3.70
CA THR A 84 6.71 -12.56 4.01
C THR A 84 7.61 -11.81 3.04
N ILE A 85 7.06 -10.80 2.36
CA ILE A 85 7.74 -9.99 1.36
C ILE A 85 8.07 -8.62 1.94
N ASN A 86 9.30 -8.17 1.72
CA ASN A 86 9.72 -6.82 2.07
C ASN A 86 10.48 -6.17 0.90
N VAL A 87 9.79 -5.32 0.17
CA VAL A 87 10.33 -4.29 -0.71
C VAL A 87 9.78 -2.93 -0.27
N VAL A 88 9.84 -2.66 1.04
CA VAL A 88 9.32 -1.46 1.70
C VAL A 88 7.86 -1.17 1.25
N CYS A 89 7.54 0.04 0.81
CA CYS A 89 6.18 0.46 0.44
C CYS A 89 5.55 -0.42 -0.67
N GLY A 90 6.37 -1.00 -1.55
CA GLY A 90 5.92 -1.85 -2.66
C GLY A 90 5.49 -3.26 -2.29
N SER A 91 5.75 -3.70 -1.05
CA SER A 91 5.61 -5.11 -0.63
C SER A 91 4.27 -5.73 -0.97
N GLY A 92 3.17 -5.01 -0.70
CA GLY A 92 1.82 -5.53 -0.96
C GLY A 92 1.47 -5.64 -2.45
N LEU A 93 1.96 -4.74 -3.31
CA LEU A 93 1.72 -4.81 -4.76
C LEU A 93 2.63 -5.84 -5.42
N GLU A 94 3.89 -5.90 -4.98
CA GLU A 94 4.84 -6.90 -5.46
C GLU A 94 4.41 -8.33 -5.06
N ALA A 95 3.79 -8.52 -3.90
CA ALA A 95 3.17 -9.79 -3.53
C ALA A 95 2.17 -10.27 -4.59
N VAL A 96 1.36 -9.37 -5.15
CA VAL A 96 0.41 -9.69 -6.22
C VAL A 96 1.14 -10.00 -7.53
N ASN A 97 2.17 -9.23 -7.90
CA ASN A 97 2.96 -9.49 -9.10
C ASN A 97 3.67 -10.85 -9.02
N MET A 98 4.32 -11.16 -7.88
CA MET A 98 4.96 -12.46 -7.64
C MET A 98 3.96 -13.62 -7.67
N ALA A 99 2.75 -13.44 -7.13
CA ALA A 99 1.69 -14.44 -7.20
C ALA A 99 1.28 -14.73 -8.65
N ALA A 100 1.10 -13.68 -9.46
CA ALA A 100 0.80 -13.81 -10.87
C ALA A 100 1.92 -14.53 -11.64
N GLU A 101 3.18 -14.16 -11.38
CA GLU A 101 4.36 -14.80 -11.98
C GLU A 101 4.48 -16.28 -11.58
N MET A 102 4.22 -16.63 -10.32
CA MET A 102 4.21 -18.01 -9.84
C MET A 102 3.15 -18.87 -10.55
N ILE A 103 1.95 -18.31 -10.76
CA ILE A 103 0.89 -19.00 -11.50
C ILE A 103 1.24 -19.13 -12.98
N LEU A 104 1.88 -18.11 -13.58
CA LEU A 104 2.36 -18.17 -14.97
C LEU A 104 3.45 -19.23 -15.16
N SER A 105 4.33 -19.47 -14.17
CA SER A 105 5.35 -20.51 -14.21
C SER A 105 4.77 -21.93 -14.11
N GLY A 106 3.54 -22.05 -13.61
CA GLY A 106 2.87 -23.34 -13.41
C GLY A 106 3.09 -23.97 -12.04
N ASP A 107 3.71 -23.26 -11.11
CA ASP A 107 3.98 -23.76 -9.74
C ASP A 107 2.77 -23.63 -8.80
N ALA A 108 1.76 -22.86 -9.18
CA ALA A 108 0.51 -22.68 -8.45
C ALA A 108 -0.65 -22.39 -9.39
N ASP A 109 -1.87 -22.57 -8.91
CA ASP A 109 -3.10 -22.13 -9.56
C ASP A 109 -3.85 -21.05 -8.76
N ILE A 110 -3.75 -21.08 -7.43
CA ILE A 110 -4.42 -20.13 -6.52
C ILE A 110 -3.43 -19.63 -5.46
N VAL A 111 -3.19 -18.34 -5.43
CA VAL A 111 -2.34 -17.68 -4.44
C VAL A 111 -3.11 -16.53 -3.78
N VAL A 112 -3.10 -16.45 -2.45
CA VAL A 112 -3.57 -15.25 -1.76
C VAL A 112 -2.39 -14.29 -1.63
N ALA A 113 -2.56 -13.07 -2.13
CA ALA A 113 -1.52 -12.05 -2.11
C ALA A 113 -2.01 -10.76 -1.45
N GLY A 114 -1.14 -10.09 -0.71
CA GLY A 114 -1.51 -8.85 -0.05
C GLY A 114 -0.40 -8.23 0.77
N GLY A 115 -0.80 -7.47 1.78
CA GLY A 115 0.12 -6.89 2.74
C GLY A 115 -0.58 -6.46 4.02
N MET A 116 0.20 -6.33 5.07
CA MET A 116 -0.24 -5.99 6.41
C MET A 116 0.85 -5.16 7.09
N GLU A 117 0.45 -4.19 7.89
CA GLU A 117 1.37 -3.40 8.68
C GLU A 117 0.67 -2.88 9.94
N ASN A 118 1.37 -2.90 11.06
CA ASN A 118 0.99 -2.12 12.23
C ASN A 118 2.20 -1.31 12.67
N MET A 119 2.24 -0.04 12.23
CA MET A 119 3.35 0.87 12.55
C MET A 119 3.28 1.35 13.99
N SER A 120 2.08 1.38 14.58
CA SER A 120 1.87 1.75 15.99
C SER A 120 2.53 0.79 16.97
N MET A 121 2.71 -0.49 16.59
CA MET A 121 3.33 -1.53 17.42
C MET A 121 4.83 -1.71 17.16
N ALA A 122 5.44 -0.89 16.33
CA ALA A 122 6.87 -0.98 16.02
C ALA A 122 7.71 -0.86 17.32
N PRO A 123 8.56 -1.83 17.63
CA PRO A 123 9.34 -1.80 18.87
C PRO A 123 10.54 -0.88 18.76
N TYR A 124 11.12 -0.53 19.91
CA TYR A 124 12.45 0.05 20.00
C TYR A 124 13.49 -1.04 20.16
N ALA A 125 14.59 -1.00 19.41
CA ALA A 125 15.68 -1.95 19.45
C ALA A 125 16.91 -1.41 20.20
N MET A 126 17.46 -2.22 21.07
CA MET A 126 18.74 -1.97 21.73
C MET A 126 19.85 -2.69 20.96
N MET A 127 20.51 -2.02 20.00
CA MET A 127 21.39 -2.65 19.02
C MET A 127 22.59 -3.40 19.61
N LYS A 128 23.16 -2.92 20.73
CA LYS A 128 24.27 -3.59 21.46
C LYS A 128 23.80 -4.41 22.64
N GLY A 129 22.49 -4.60 22.85
CA GLY A 129 21.92 -5.27 24.01
C GLY A 129 22.41 -6.70 24.20
N ARG A 130 22.67 -7.46 23.13
CA ARG A 130 23.15 -8.85 23.18
C ARG A 130 24.50 -9.01 23.89
N TYR A 131 25.38 -8.06 23.70
CA TYR A 131 26.74 -8.09 24.31
C TYR A 131 26.91 -7.10 25.46
N GLY A 132 25.86 -6.30 25.75
CA GLY A 132 25.81 -5.34 26.85
C GLY A 132 26.49 -4.00 26.55
N TYR A 133 26.24 -3.04 27.43
CA TYR A 133 26.83 -1.72 27.46
C TYR A 133 27.77 -1.65 28.68
N ARG A 134 29.06 -1.48 28.45
CA ARG A 134 30.02 -1.53 29.54
C ARG A 134 30.07 -0.25 30.38
N MET A 135 29.91 0.92 29.76
CA MET A 135 29.98 2.24 30.41
C MET A 135 29.34 3.30 29.51
N GLY A 136 28.66 4.26 30.10
CA GLY A 136 28.01 5.37 29.40
C GLY A 136 26.54 5.08 29.03
N ASN A 137 25.92 6.03 28.32
CA ASN A 137 24.52 5.94 27.93
C ASN A 137 24.28 4.92 26.79
N ALA A 138 23.09 4.32 26.79
CA ALA A 138 22.61 3.49 25.70
C ALA A 138 21.58 4.26 24.84
N THR A 139 21.55 3.98 23.56
CA THR A 139 20.54 4.50 22.64
C THR A 139 19.58 3.39 22.26
N LEU A 140 18.29 3.68 22.30
CA LEU A 140 17.24 2.87 21.70
C LEU A 140 16.96 3.38 20.28
N VAL A 141 16.86 2.47 19.33
CA VAL A 141 16.55 2.76 17.93
C VAL A 141 15.05 2.48 17.70
N ASP A 142 14.32 3.48 17.25
CA ASP A 142 12.94 3.34 16.80
C ASP A 142 12.93 2.56 15.47
N THR A 143 12.43 1.32 15.48
CA THR A 143 12.42 0.46 14.30
C THR A 143 11.44 0.95 13.24
N MET A 144 10.38 1.66 13.60
CA MET A 144 9.49 2.29 12.64
C MET A 144 10.24 3.31 11.77
N VAL A 145 11.01 4.16 12.42
CA VAL A 145 11.81 5.17 11.71
C VAL A 145 12.97 4.51 10.97
N ASN A 146 13.76 3.68 11.65
CA ASN A 146 14.99 3.12 11.10
C ASN A 146 14.75 2.18 9.91
N ASP A 147 13.72 1.32 10.00
CA ASP A 147 13.50 0.23 9.03
C ASP A 147 12.51 0.61 7.91
N ALA A 148 11.68 1.64 8.12
CA ALA A 148 10.67 2.05 7.13
C ALA A 148 10.80 3.50 6.64
N LEU A 149 11.26 4.45 7.48
CA LEU A 149 11.21 5.88 7.18
C LEU A 149 12.59 6.54 7.03
N TRP A 150 13.66 5.79 7.15
CA TRP A 150 15.04 6.27 7.07
C TRP A 150 15.74 5.76 5.82
N ASP A 151 16.37 6.66 5.07
CA ASP A 151 17.19 6.27 3.92
C ASP A 151 18.51 5.68 4.39
N ALA A 152 18.69 4.38 4.15
CA ALA A 152 19.87 3.63 4.59
C ALA A 152 21.17 4.02 3.86
N PHE A 153 21.08 4.67 2.71
CA PHE A 153 22.23 5.03 1.86
C PHE A 153 22.73 6.44 2.16
N ASN A 154 21.81 7.38 2.39
CA ASN A 154 22.11 8.79 2.57
C ASN A 154 21.95 9.25 4.03
N ASN A 155 21.49 8.37 4.92
CA ASN A 155 21.38 8.62 6.36
C ASN A 155 20.51 9.83 6.73
N TYR A 156 19.29 9.88 6.17
CA TYR A 156 18.28 10.89 6.48
C TYR A 156 16.86 10.34 6.33
N HIS A 157 15.88 11.06 6.88
CA HIS A 157 14.48 10.69 6.82
C HIS A 157 13.94 10.76 5.38
N MET A 158 12.99 9.85 5.01
CA MET A 158 12.34 9.83 3.69
C MET A 158 11.75 11.19 3.26
N GLY A 159 11.33 12.03 4.20
CA GLY A 159 10.88 13.39 3.91
C GLY A 159 11.95 14.27 3.24
N ILE A 160 13.24 14.01 3.49
CA ILE A 160 14.33 14.71 2.78
C ILE A 160 14.38 14.29 1.30
N THR A 161 14.03 13.03 0.97
CA THR A 161 13.93 12.62 -0.44
C THR A 161 12.82 13.37 -1.16
N ALA A 162 11.72 13.69 -0.47
CA ALA A 162 10.64 14.52 -1.00
C ALA A 162 11.08 15.98 -1.20
N GLU A 163 11.86 16.54 -0.27
CA GLU A 163 12.47 17.86 -0.45
C GLU A 163 13.46 17.89 -1.64
N ASN A 164 14.25 16.83 -1.84
CA ASN A 164 15.13 16.71 -3.01
C ASN A 164 14.35 16.72 -4.33
N ILE A 165 13.18 16.12 -4.34
CA ILE A 165 12.26 16.17 -5.50
C ILE A 165 11.75 17.59 -5.69
N CYS A 166 11.37 18.31 -4.63
CA CYS A 166 10.98 19.71 -4.73
C CYS A 166 12.08 20.55 -5.40
N ASP A 167 13.33 20.39 -4.94
CA ASP A 167 14.48 21.11 -5.48
C ASP A 167 14.71 20.76 -6.96
N GLN A 168 14.68 19.49 -7.33
CA GLN A 168 15.00 19.01 -8.67
C GLN A 168 13.91 19.32 -9.72
N TRP A 169 12.63 19.28 -9.33
CA TRP A 169 11.48 19.56 -10.22
C TRP A 169 10.96 20.99 -10.10
N GLY A 170 11.58 21.84 -9.27
CA GLY A 170 11.18 23.23 -9.08
C GLY A 170 9.78 23.37 -8.55
N LEU A 171 9.36 22.50 -7.63
CA LEU A 171 8.00 22.50 -7.07
C LEU A 171 7.84 23.61 -6.05
N THR A 172 6.60 24.10 -5.91
CA THR A 172 6.26 25.12 -4.93
C THR A 172 5.42 24.55 -3.78
N ARG A 173 5.45 25.19 -2.64
CA ARG A 173 4.61 24.85 -1.49
C ARG A 173 3.13 24.85 -1.86
N GLU A 174 2.70 25.82 -2.64
CA GLU A 174 1.31 25.95 -3.10
C GLU A 174 0.86 24.75 -3.93
N GLU A 175 1.70 24.28 -4.88
CA GLU A 175 1.40 23.06 -5.67
C GLU A 175 1.21 21.86 -4.77
N LEU A 176 2.08 21.68 -3.75
CA LEU A 176 2.00 20.55 -2.82
C LEU A 176 0.73 20.61 -1.97
N ASP A 177 0.44 21.78 -1.39
CA ASP A 177 -0.73 21.95 -0.54
C ASP A 177 -2.04 21.87 -1.34
N LYS A 178 -2.05 22.32 -2.60
CA LYS A 178 -3.18 22.15 -3.52
C LYS A 178 -3.45 20.67 -3.80
N PHE A 179 -2.40 19.90 -4.10
CA PHE A 179 -2.53 18.46 -4.32
C PHE A 179 -3.06 17.75 -3.07
N ALA A 180 -2.50 18.06 -1.90
CA ALA A 180 -2.92 17.49 -0.63
C ALA A 180 -4.37 17.84 -0.26
N ALA A 181 -4.79 19.09 -0.47
CA ALA A 181 -6.18 19.52 -0.23
C ALA A 181 -7.16 18.74 -1.13
N VAL A 182 -6.81 18.54 -2.41
CA VAL A 182 -7.65 17.75 -3.34
C VAL A 182 -7.76 16.29 -2.88
N SER A 183 -6.66 15.67 -2.42
CA SER A 183 -6.69 14.31 -1.87
C SER A 183 -7.63 14.21 -0.66
N GLN A 184 -7.54 15.15 0.28
CA GLN A 184 -8.43 15.21 1.46
C GLN A 184 -9.89 15.42 1.07
N GLN A 185 -10.19 16.32 0.14
CA GLN A 185 -11.55 16.59 -0.32
C GLN A 185 -12.18 15.40 -1.04
N LYS A 186 -11.40 14.70 -1.89
CA LYS A 186 -11.83 13.45 -2.53
C LYS A 186 -12.12 12.37 -1.49
N ALA A 187 -11.24 12.17 -0.49
CA ALA A 187 -11.45 11.19 0.57
C ALA A 187 -12.66 11.51 1.44
N GLU A 188 -12.89 12.80 1.78
CA GLU A 188 -14.09 13.25 2.48
C GLU A 188 -15.36 12.94 1.68
N ALA A 189 -15.37 13.24 0.38
CA ALA A 189 -16.49 12.94 -0.50
C ALA A 189 -16.75 11.43 -0.61
N ALA A 190 -15.70 10.63 -0.75
CA ALA A 190 -15.76 9.18 -0.80
C ALA A 190 -16.33 8.56 0.50
N GLN A 191 -15.91 9.06 1.67
CA GLN A 191 -16.48 8.62 2.94
C GLN A 191 -17.96 8.98 3.05
N LYS A 192 -18.34 10.21 2.71
CA LYS A 192 -19.73 10.66 2.75
C LYS A 192 -20.67 9.89 1.82
N SER A 193 -20.16 9.50 0.65
CA SER A 193 -20.94 8.72 -0.32
C SER A 193 -20.94 7.21 -0.02
N GLY A 194 -20.10 6.74 0.91
CA GLY A 194 -19.93 5.32 1.19
C GLY A 194 -19.13 4.57 0.12
N ALA A 195 -18.28 5.26 -0.65
CA ALA A 195 -17.50 4.68 -1.74
C ALA A 195 -16.61 3.51 -1.30
N PHE A 196 -16.12 3.51 -0.05
CA PHE A 196 -15.27 2.46 0.49
C PHE A 196 -16.01 1.27 1.11
N LYS A 197 -17.34 1.31 1.17
CA LYS A 197 -18.13 0.30 1.91
C LYS A 197 -17.91 -1.12 1.41
N ASP A 198 -17.75 -1.30 0.11
CA ASP A 198 -17.61 -2.63 -0.49
C ASP A 198 -16.19 -3.19 -0.37
N GLU A 199 -15.18 -2.33 -0.19
CA GLU A 199 -13.80 -2.76 -0.08
C GLU A 199 -13.35 -2.97 1.38
N ILE A 200 -13.93 -2.25 2.35
CA ILE A 200 -13.54 -2.34 3.76
C ILE A 200 -14.17 -3.57 4.43
N VAL A 201 -13.34 -4.29 5.18
CA VAL A 201 -13.73 -5.36 6.09
C VAL A 201 -13.81 -4.80 7.49
N PRO A 202 -14.94 -4.85 8.18
CA PRO A 202 -15.04 -4.44 9.57
C PRO A 202 -14.10 -5.24 10.48
N VAL A 203 -13.37 -4.56 11.34
CA VAL A 203 -12.47 -5.16 12.33
C VAL A 203 -13.04 -4.99 13.73
N GLU A 204 -13.22 -6.09 14.44
CA GLU A 204 -13.64 -6.07 15.86
C GLU A 204 -12.43 -5.80 16.76
N VAL A 205 -12.45 -4.68 17.48
CA VAL A 205 -11.42 -4.28 18.42
C VAL A 205 -11.97 -4.40 19.85
N LYS A 206 -11.43 -5.34 20.61
CA LYS A 206 -11.81 -5.55 22.02
C LYS A 206 -11.12 -4.53 22.91
N LYS A 207 -11.89 -3.64 23.51
CA LYS A 207 -11.47 -2.72 24.56
C LYS A 207 -11.87 -3.27 25.94
N LYS A 208 -11.35 -2.68 27.02
CA LYS A 208 -11.60 -3.15 28.39
C LYS A 208 -13.10 -3.28 28.74
N LYS A 209 -13.96 -2.45 28.17
CA LYS A 209 -15.40 -2.39 28.54
C LYS A 209 -16.35 -2.63 27.38
N GLU A 210 -15.86 -2.62 26.14
CA GLU A 210 -16.69 -2.73 24.95
C GLU A 210 -15.91 -3.34 23.77
N THR A 211 -16.63 -3.79 22.76
CA THR A 211 -16.06 -4.11 21.45
C THR A 211 -16.45 -3.01 20.48
N VAL A 212 -15.45 -2.43 19.82
CA VAL A 212 -15.63 -1.40 18.79
C VAL A 212 -15.49 -2.05 17.42
N ILE A 213 -16.36 -1.71 16.49
CA ILE A 213 -16.24 -2.10 15.08
C ILE A 213 -15.54 -0.96 14.33
N VAL A 214 -14.40 -1.26 13.73
CA VAL A 214 -13.62 -0.32 12.92
C VAL A 214 -13.86 -0.64 11.45
N ASP A 215 -14.64 0.20 10.78
CA ASP A 215 -15.08 0.04 9.40
C ASP A 215 -14.92 1.33 8.56
N THR A 216 -14.26 2.33 9.12
CA THR A 216 -14.07 3.65 8.50
C THR A 216 -12.63 4.11 8.67
N ASP A 217 -12.02 4.63 7.58
CA ASP A 217 -10.66 5.17 7.62
C ASP A 217 -10.57 6.38 8.56
N GLU A 218 -9.59 6.37 9.45
CA GLU A 218 -9.42 7.42 10.47
C GLU A 218 -8.68 8.66 9.96
N GLY A 219 -7.96 8.53 8.84
CA GLY A 219 -7.04 9.56 8.34
C GLY A 219 -7.68 10.82 7.79
N PRO A 220 -8.82 10.76 7.04
CA PRO A 220 -9.37 11.91 6.35
C PRO A 220 -9.76 13.06 7.31
N ARG A 221 -9.23 14.25 7.00
CA ARG A 221 -9.48 15.47 7.76
C ARG A 221 -10.48 16.35 7.02
N HIS A 222 -11.75 16.24 7.40
CA HIS A 222 -12.83 16.93 6.74
C HIS A 222 -12.65 18.47 6.82
N GLY A 223 -13.02 19.14 5.73
CA GLY A 223 -12.90 20.60 5.62
C GLY A 223 -11.48 21.11 5.39
N THR A 224 -10.54 20.25 4.96
CA THR A 224 -9.18 20.67 4.64
C THR A 224 -9.15 21.56 3.39
N THR A 225 -8.46 22.70 3.49
CA THR A 225 -8.25 23.66 2.40
C THR A 225 -6.77 24.00 2.22
N VAL A 226 -6.41 24.59 1.10
CA VAL A 226 -5.04 25.07 0.83
C VAL A 226 -4.60 26.08 1.89
N GLU A 227 -5.51 26.97 2.32
CA GLU A 227 -5.24 28.00 3.34
C GLU A 227 -4.95 27.38 4.71
N THR A 228 -5.64 26.28 5.07
CA THR A 228 -5.37 25.57 6.33
C THR A 228 -4.04 24.82 6.28
N LEU A 229 -3.69 24.20 5.15
CA LEU A 229 -2.42 23.53 4.95
C LEU A 229 -1.25 24.53 4.91
N GLY A 230 -1.44 25.70 4.29
CA GLY A 230 -0.42 26.77 4.19
C GLY A 230 0.10 27.28 5.54
N LYS A 231 -0.67 27.11 6.62
CA LYS A 231 -0.29 27.48 8.00
C LYS A 231 0.70 26.48 8.65
N LEU A 232 0.86 25.30 8.08
CA LEU A 232 1.73 24.26 8.65
C LEU A 232 3.21 24.58 8.39
N LYS A 233 4.03 24.31 9.40
CA LYS A 233 5.48 24.50 9.29
C LYS A 233 6.13 23.35 8.51
N PRO A 234 7.26 23.60 7.83
CA PRO A 234 8.08 22.54 7.26
C PRO A 234 8.47 21.48 8.29
N ALA A 235 8.41 20.21 7.91
CA ALA A 235 8.67 19.09 8.81
C ALA A 235 10.13 18.61 8.79
N PHE A 236 10.81 18.73 7.65
CA PHE A 236 12.13 18.11 7.42
C PHE A 236 13.26 19.11 7.19
N LYS A 237 13.05 20.19 6.45
CA LYS A 237 14.00 21.32 6.30
C LYS A 237 13.41 22.54 7.02
N LYS A 238 13.94 22.87 8.21
CA LYS A 238 13.31 23.85 9.12
C LYS A 238 13.06 25.23 8.52
N ASP A 239 13.98 25.76 7.74
CA ASP A 239 13.96 27.17 7.32
C ASP A 239 13.47 27.39 5.87
N CYS A 240 13.55 26.37 5.02
CA CYS A 240 13.25 26.47 3.58
C CYS A 240 12.50 25.27 3.02
N GLY A 241 12.01 24.37 3.86
CA GLY A 241 11.32 23.15 3.42
C GLY A 241 9.92 23.45 2.90
N LEU A 242 9.48 22.61 1.97
CA LEU A 242 8.15 22.66 1.38
C LEU A 242 7.25 21.51 1.89
N VAL A 243 7.88 20.43 2.37
CA VAL A 243 7.19 19.23 2.85
C VAL A 243 6.74 19.42 4.30
N THR A 244 5.46 19.18 4.54
CA THR A 244 4.80 19.35 5.84
C THR A 244 4.05 18.09 6.24
N ALA A 245 3.60 18.00 7.49
CA ALA A 245 2.70 16.94 7.93
C ALA A 245 1.34 16.93 7.18
N GLY A 246 0.94 18.04 6.57
CA GLY A 246 -0.32 18.14 5.84
C GLY A 246 -0.22 17.74 4.37
N ASN A 247 0.98 17.75 3.78
CA ASN A 247 1.21 17.33 2.41
C ASN A 247 2.09 16.06 2.32
N SER A 248 2.07 15.26 3.39
CA SER A 248 2.69 13.95 3.53
C SER A 248 1.67 12.94 4.03
N SER A 249 1.86 11.66 3.72
CA SER A 249 1.07 10.58 4.31
C SER A 249 1.35 10.43 5.81
N GLY A 250 0.40 9.84 6.53
CA GLY A 250 0.52 9.53 7.96
C GLY A 250 1.33 8.27 8.25
N ILE A 251 1.46 7.98 9.54
CA ILE A 251 1.91 6.71 10.12
C ILE A 251 0.65 5.90 10.41
N ASN A 252 0.52 4.70 9.87
CA ASN A 252 -0.78 4.04 9.80
C ASN A 252 -0.70 2.52 10.00
N ASP A 253 -1.85 1.94 10.33
CA ASP A 253 -2.07 0.53 10.57
C ASP A 253 -3.13 0.02 9.60
N GLY A 254 -2.95 -1.18 9.02
CA GLY A 254 -3.94 -1.75 8.12
C GLY A 254 -3.44 -2.97 7.34
N ALA A 255 -4.35 -3.60 6.62
CA ALA A 255 -4.05 -4.74 5.76
C ALA A 255 -4.96 -4.76 4.52
N ALA A 256 -4.50 -5.43 3.48
CA ALA A 256 -5.25 -5.65 2.25
C ALA A 256 -4.86 -7.00 1.63
N ALA A 257 -5.79 -7.66 0.96
CA ALA A 257 -5.55 -8.93 0.28
C ALA A 257 -6.43 -9.09 -0.97
N VAL A 258 -5.95 -9.90 -1.89
CA VAL A 258 -6.65 -10.33 -3.09
C VAL A 258 -6.33 -11.79 -3.38
N VAL A 259 -7.27 -12.53 -3.95
CA VAL A 259 -7.03 -13.87 -4.49
C VAL A 259 -6.58 -13.73 -5.93
N VAL A 260 -5.41 -14.28 -6.24
CA VAL A 260 -4.80 -14.33 -7.57
C VAL A 260 -4.89 -15.77 -8.07
N MET A 261 -5.42 -15.99 -9.26
CA MET A 261 -5.58 -17.35 -9.79
C MET A 261 -5.53 -17.40 -11.30
N SER A 262 -5.33 -18.61 -11.84
CA SER A 262 -5.48 -18.83 -13.27
C SER A 262 -6.95 -18.67 -13.70
N GLU A 263 -7.20 -18.11 -14.89
CA GLU A 263 -8.58 -17.99 -15.43
C GLU A 263 -9.24 -19.37 -15.55
N GLU A 264 -8.46 -20.40 -15.87
CA GLU A 264 -8.94 -21.78 -15.96
C GLU A 264 -9.48 -22.27 -14.61
N LYS A 265 -8.71 -22.02 -13.54
CA LYS A 265 -9.12 -22.39 -12.17
C LYS A 265 -10.31 -21.56 -11.68
N ALA A 266 -10.37 -20.29 -12.05
CA ALA A 266 -11.51 -19.44 -11.74
C ALA A 266 -12.81 -19.99 -12.39
N LYS A 267 -12.73 -20.41 -13.65
CA LYS A 267 -13.87 -21.04 -14.35
C LYS A 267 -14.28 -22.39 -13.74
N GLU A 268 -13.31 -23.24 -13.38
CA GLU A 268 -13.55 -24.52 -12.70
C GLU A 268 -14.31 -24.35 -11.38
N LEU A 269 -13.92 -23.33 -10.58
CA LEU A 269 -14.52 -23.06 -9.28
C LEU A 269 -15.74 -22.13 -9.33
N GLY A 270 -16.11 -21.60 -10.51
CA GLY A 270 -17.20 -20.64 -10.66
C GLY A 270 -16.92 -19.28 -10.03
N VAL A 271 -15.64 -18.92 -9.86
CA VAL A 271 -15.22 -17.63 -9.33
C VAL A 271 -15.43 -16.53 -10.36
N LYS A 272 -16.09 -15.43 -9.95
CA LYS A 272 -16.23 -14.24 -10.79
C LYS A 272 -15.01 -13.32 -10.61
N PRO A 273 -14.17 -13.14 -11.64
CA PRO A 273 -13.05 -12.21 -11.57
C PRO A 273 -13.51 -10.76 -11.42
N MET A 274 -12.73 -9.96 -10.66
CA MET A 274 -12.86 -8.50 -10.66
C MET A 274 -12.09 -7.87 -11.82
N ALA A 275 -10.91 -8.42 -12.15
CA ALA A 275 -10.07 -8.01 -13.28
C ALA A 275 -9.08 -9.11 -13.67
N THR A 276 -8.47 -8.95 -14.84
CA THR A 276 -7.30 -9.71 -15.31
C THR A 276 -6.03 -8.92 -14.96
N TRP A 277 -5.04 -9.57 -14.37
CA TRP A 277 -3.69 -9.02 -14.23
C TRP A 277 -2.98 -9.10 -15.59
N VAL A 278 -2.50 -7.95 -16.08
CA VAL A 278 -1.86 -7.84 -17.40
C VAL A 278 -0.35 -7.89 -17.29
N ALA A 279 0.21 -7.07 -16.41
CA ALA A 279 1.66 -6.98 -16.19
C ALA A 279 1.99 -6.31 -14.87
N GLY A 280 3.13 -6.69 -14.30
CA GLY A 280 3.74 -6.03 -13.15
C GLY A 280 5.21 -5.76 -13.36
N ALA A 281 5.78 -4.77 -12.68
CA ALA A 281 7.22 -4.54 -12.65
C ALA A 281 7.70 -3.73 -11.45
N LEU A 282 8.93 -4.05 -11.04
CA LEU A 282 9.78 -3.15 -10.25
C LEU A 282 10.65 -2.29 -11.15
N GLY A 283 10.89 -1.03 -10.77
CA GLY A 283 11.83 -0.13 -11.42
C GLY A 283 12.76 0.51 -10.39
N GLY A 284 14.05 0.67 -10.70
CA GLY A 284 15.05 1.30 -9.83
C GLY A 284 15.32 2.75 -10.23
N VAL A 285 15.59 3.61 -9.25
CA VAL A 285 16.01 5.02 -9.39
C VAL A 285 17.03 5.38 -8.31
N ASP A 286 17.60 6.57 -8.38
CA ASP A 286 18.48 7.07 -7.30
C ASP A 286 17.70 7.13 -5.96
N PRO A 287 18.22 6.53 -4.87
CA PRO A 287 17.61 6.60 -3.55
C PRO A 287 17.31 8.02 -3.06
N LYS A 288 18.13 9.00 -3.44
CA LYS A 288 17.93 10.42 -3.07
C LYS A 288 16.61 11.00 -3.54
N ILE A 289 16.04 10.43 -4.57
CA ILE A 289 14.75 10.82 -5.19
C ILE A 289 13.82 9.61 -5.33
N MET A 290 13.79 8.74 -4.33
CA MET A 290 13.03 7.48 -4.36
C MET A 290 11.57 7.65 -4.81
N GLY A 291 10.98 8.81 -4.52
CA GLY A 291 9.59 9.13 -4.89
C GLY A 291 9.32 9.08 -6.40
N ILE A 292 10.35 9.16 -7.26
CA ILE A 292 10.24 9.03 -8.72
C ILE A 292 10.21 7.56 -9.19
N GLY A 293 10.39 6.60 -8.28
CA GLY A 293 10.33 5.17 -8.59
C GLY A 293 9.11 4.73 -9.43
N PRO A 294 7.89 5.25 -9.20
CA PRO A 294 6.72 4.95 -10.03
C PRO A 294 6.95 5.20 -11.52
N VAL A 295 7.73 6.22 -11.88
CA VAL A 295 8.04 6.54 -13.29
C VAL A 295 8.81 5.40 -13.96
N ALA A 296 9.85 4.88 -13.27
CA ALA A 296 10.66 3.78 -13.80
C ALA A 296 9.83 2.48 -13.92
N ALA A 297 9.06 2.14 -12.90
CA ALA A 297 8.23 0.94 -12.89
C ALA A 297 7.12 1.01 -13.95
N THR A 298 6.39 2.14 -14.01
CA THR A 298 5.31 2.36 -14.98
C THR A 298 5.82 2.33 -16.42
N ARG A 299 6.91 3.04 -16.73
CA ARG A 299 7.52 2.99 -18.07
C ARG A 299 7.91 1.57 -18.49
N LYS A 300 8.34 0.75 -17.52
CA LYS A 300 8.72 -0.66 -17.78
C LYS A 300 7.49 -1.52 -18.13
N VAL A 301 6.37 -1.40 -17.42
CA VAL A 301 5.15 -2.16 -17.75
C VAL A 301 4.52 -1.65 -19.05
N LEU A 302 4.51 -0.34 -19.31
CA LEU A 302 4.04 0.23 -20.58
C LEU A 302 4.83 -0.30 -21.77
N LYS A 303 6.16 -0.35 -21.64
CA LYS A 303 7.01 -0.93 -22.70
C LYS A 303 6.71 -2.42 -22.97
N ARG A 304 6.41 -3.20 -21.91
CA ARG A 304 6.07 -4.64 -22.04
C ARG A 304 4.73 -4.86 -22.71
N THR A 305 3.75 -4.01 -22.43
CA THR A 305 2.36 -4.17 -22.91
C THR A 305 2.07 -3.42 -24.19
N GLY A 306 2.92 -2.46 -24.60
CA GLY A 306 2.65 -1.54 -25.71
C GLY A 306 1.58 -0.51 -25.40
N MET A 307 1.16 -0.36 -24.13
CA MET A 307 0.17 0.62 -23.70
C MET A 307 0.80 1.99 -23.46
N GLU A 308 -0.06 3.01 -23.43
CA GLU A 308 0.27 4.40 -23.08
C GLU A 308 -0.55 4.86 -21.87
N ILE A 309 -0.11 5.90 -21.17
CA ILE A 309 -0.82 6.44 -19.98
C ILE A 309 -2.26 6.85 -20.29
N LYS A 310 -2.53 7.37 -21.49
CA LYS A 310 -3.88 7.78 -21.92
C LYS A 310 -4.88 6.63 -22.01
N ASP A 311 -4.38 5.38 -22.13
CA ASP A 311 -5.22 4.19 -22.27
C ASP A 311 -5.89 3.78 -20.96
N PHE A 312 -5.39 4.27 -19.82
CA PHE A 312 -6.00 3.95 -18.53
C PHE A 312 -7.21 4.83 -18.24
N ASP A 313 -8.24 4.21 -17.70
CA ASP A 313 -9.47 4.88 -17.26
C ASP A 313 -9.31 5.39 -15.83
N ILE A 314 -8.63 4.61 -14.96
CA ILE A 314 -8.38 4.92 -13.55
C ILE A 314 -6.91 4.63 -13.23
N ILE A 315 -6.30 5.53 -12.45
CA ILE A 315 -4.93 5.40 -11.94
C ILE A 315 -4.97 5.57 -10.42
N GLU A 316 -4.50 4.56 -9.70
CA GLU A 316 -4.21 4.63 -8.27
C GLU A 316 -2.70 4.74 -8.07
N ALA A 317 -2.22 5.93 -7.76
CA ALA A 317 -0.82 6.21 -7.45
C ALA A 317 -0.69 6.59 -5.98
N ASN A 318 0.09 5.82 -5.22
CA ASN A 318 0.21 6.05 -3.78
C ASN A 318 0.84 7.41 -3.48
N GLU A 319 0.26 8.14 -2.54
CA GLU A 319 0.66 9.50 -2.17
C GLU A 319 1.51 9.48 -0.89
N ALA A 320 2.75 8.97 -0.96
CA ALA A 320 3.64 9.03 0.20
C ALA A 320 3.96 10.49 0.59
N PHE A 321 4.14 11.35 -0.43
CA PHE A 321 4.32 12.80 -0.31
C PHE A 321 3.67 13.50 -1.51
N ALA A 322 3.11 14.69 -1.32
CA ALA A 322 2.58 15.49 -2.43
C ALA A 322 3.68 15.84 -3.44
N ALA A 323 4.90 16.12 -2.98
CA ALA A 323 6.06 16.39 -3.84
C ALA A 323 6.30 15.26 -4.85
N GLN A 324 6.35 14.03 -4.36
CA GLN A 324 6.51 12.84 -5.21
C GLN A 324 5.33 12.67 -6.16
N SER A 325 4.10 12.82 -5.67
CA SER A 325 2.90 12.62 -6.48
C SER A 325 2.79 13.63 -7.63
N VAL A 326 3.08 14.90 -7.35
CA VAL A 326 3.10 15.97 -8.38
C VAL A 326 4.20 15.71 -9.41
N ALA A 327 5.42 15.36 -8.98
CA ALA A 327 6.52 15.09 -9.89
C ALA A 327 6.25 13.86 -10.78
N VAL A 328 5.73 12.76 -10.21
CA VAL A 328 5.34 11.56 -10.97
C VAL A 328 4.24 11.87 -11.98
N GLY A 329 3.22 12.65 -11.57
CA GLY A 329 2.14 13.08 -12.46
C GLY A 329 2.65 13.90 -13.64
N LYS A 330 3.60 14.83 -13.42
CA LYS A 330 4.26 15.61 -14.48
C LYS A 330 5.09 14.72 -15.43
N GLU A 331 5.88 13.78 -14.88
CA GLU A 331 6.77 12.89 -15.65
C GLU A 331 6.02 11.86 -16.52
N LEU A 332 4.89 11.37 -16.04
CA LEU A 332 4.07 10.39 -16.75
C LEU A 332 2.91 11.01 -17.54
N GLY A 333 2.60 12.28 -17.31
CA GLY A 333 1.47 12.95 -17.96
C GLY A 333 0.12 12.45 -17.46
N PHE A 334 -0.05 12.27 -16.16
CA PHE A 334 -1.32 11.81 -15.59
C PHE A 334 -2.46 12.82 -15.79
N ASP A 335 -3.61 12.33 -16.24
CA ASP A 335 -4.86 13.07 -16.14
C ASP A 335 -5.33 13.06 -14.67
N LEU A 336 -5.36 14.24 -14.05
CA LEU A 336 -5.73 14.39 -12.63
C LEU A 336 -7.19 14.00 -12.35
N ASN A 337 -8.06 13.97 -13.37
CA ASN A 337 -9.44 13.51 -13.23
C ASN A 337 -9.53 11.98 -13.08
N LYS A 338 -8.52 11.26 -13.60
CA LYS A 338 -8.42 9.79 -13.52
C LYS A 338 -7.55 9.31 -12.34
N LEU A 339 -6.85 10.24 -11.68
CA LEU A 339 -5.90 9.95 -10.61
C LEU A 339 -6.59 9.96 -9.25
N ASN A 340 -6.45 8.84 -8.51
CA ASN A 340 -6.95 8.69 -7.13
C ASN A 340 -8.36 9.27 -6.96
N PRO A 341 -9.40 8.74 -7.63
CA PRO A 341 -10.74 9.34 -7.64
C PRO A 341 -11.33 9.50 -6.22
N ASN A 342 -10.95 8.64 -5.31
CA ASN A 342 -11.43 8.63 -3.92
C ASN A 342 -10.40 9.22 -2.91
N GLY A 343 -9.42 10.00 -3.39
CA GLY A 343 -8.30 10.45 -2.57
C GLY A 343 -7.24 9.36 -2.39
N GLY A 344 -6.09 9.73 -1.85
CA GLY A 344 -4.96 8.82 -1.69
C GLY A 344 -4.35 8.85 -0.29
N ALA A 345 -3.13 8.38 -0.15
CA ALA A 345 -2.49 8.13 1.14
C ALA A 345 -2.25 9.39 1.99
N ILE A 346 -2.19 10.58 1.40
CA ILE A 346 -2.12 11.83 2.16
C ILE A 346 -3.36 11.97 3.06
N ALA A 347 -4.52 11.59 2.55
CA ALA A 347 -5.77 11.61 3.29
C ALA A 347 -6.02 10.31 4.05
N LEU A 348 -5.92 9.17 3.36
CA LEU A 348 -6.30 7.86 3.89
C LEU A 348 -5.24 7.27 4.84
N GLY A 349 -3.95 7.49 4.55
CA GLY A 349 -2.84 6.90 5.28
C GLY A 349 -2.00 5.92 4.48
N HIS A 350 -0.81 5.55 5.05
CA HIS A 350 0.20 4.74 4.38
C HIS A 350 0.77 3.63 5.28
N PRO A 351 -0.01 2.56 5.59
CA PRO A 351 0.54 1.37 6.25
C PRO A 351 1.50 0.68 5.27
N VAL A 352 2.82 0.90 5.45
CA VAL A 352 3.82 0.71 4.38
C VAL A 352 3.76 -0.65 3.69
N GLY A 353 3.74 -1.76 4.43
CA GLY A 353 3.70 -3.10 3.84
C GLY A 353 2.36 -3.47 3.19
N ALA A 354 1.27 -2.81 3.58
CA ALA A 354 -0.07 -3.05 3.05
C ALA A 354 -0.42 -2.18 1.85
N SER A 355 0.17 -0.98 1.75
CA SER A 355 -0.27 0.08 0.83
C SER A 355 -0.30 -0.31 -0.63
N GLY A 356 0.65 -1.12 -1.09
CA GLY A 356 0.67 -1.57 -2.47
C GLY A 356 -0.57 -2.41 -2.85
N CYS A 357 -0.99 -3.33 -1.99
CA CYS A 357 -2.23 -4.08 -2.20
C CYS A 357 -3.46 -3.19 -1.94
N ARG A 358 -3.40 -2.27 -0.97
CA ARG A 358 -4.48 -1.34 -0.67
C ARG A 358 -4.88 -0.50 -1.90
N ILE A 359 -3.91 0.09 -2.61
CA ILE A 359 -4.21 0.87 -3.83
C ILE A 359 -4.80 -0.02 -4.93
N LEU A 360 -4.35 -1.26 -5.06
CA LEU A 360 -4.93 -2.21 -6.01
C LEU A 360 -6.37 -2.58 -5.65
N VAL A 361 -6.68 -2.82 -4.36
CA VAL A 361 -8.04 -3.09 -3.89
C VAL A 361 -8.97 -1.92 -4.26
N THR A 362 -8.58 -0.68 -3.93
CA THR A 362 -9.35 0.51 -4.27
C THR A 362 -9.53 0.64 -5.78
N LEU A 363 -8.46 0.42 -6.57
CA LEU A 363 -8.51 0.44 -8.04
C LEU A 363 -9.56 -0.55 -8.58
N LEU A 364 -9.54 -1.80 -8.10
CA LEU A 364 -10.45 -2.85 -8.57
C LEU A 364 -11.92 -2.52 -8.27
N HIS A 365 -12.20 -2.03 -7.07
CA HIS A 365 -13.56 -1.63 -6.68
C HIS A 365 -14.05 -0.40 -7.45
N GLU A 366 -13.17 0.58 -7.66
CA GLU A 366 -13.53 1.78 -8.42
C GLU A 366 -13.73 1.48 -9.91
N MET A 367 -12.90 0.61 -10.50
CA MET A 367 -13.10 0.11 -11.87
C MET A 367 -14.45 -0.61 -12.02
N GLU A 368 -14.89 -1.36 -11.02
CA GLU A 368 -16.21 -2.02 -11.05
C GLU A 368 -17.33 -1.00 -10.99
N LYS A 369 -17.26 -0.01 -10.11
CA LYS A 369 -18.29 1.04 -9.95
C LYS A 369 -18.42 1.95 -11.16
N ALA A 370 -17.28 2.31 -11.77
CA ALA A 370 -17.23 3.21 -12.92
C ALA A 370 -17.36 2.49 -14.27
N ASP A 371 -17.50 1.15 -14.30
CA ASP A 371 -17.39 0.29 -15.49
C ASP A 371 -16.13 0.57 -16.31
N ALA A 372 -15.05 0.93 -15.63
CA ALA A 372 -13.75 1.20 -16.22
C ALA A 372 -13.08 -0.09 -16.69
N LYS A 373 -12.35 -0.03 -17.81
CA LYS A 373 -11.77 -1.21 -18.46
C LYS A 373 -10.28 -1.39 -18.14
N LYS A 374 -9.53 -0.32 -18.00
CA LYS A 374 -8.08 -0.37 -17.78
C LYS A 374 -7.67 0.43 -16.56
N GLY A 375 -6.91 -0.22 -15.68
CA GLY A 375 -6.42 0.36 -14.45
C GLY A 375 -4.91 0.23 -14.27
N LEU A 376 -4.30 1.24 -13.66
CA LEU A 376 -2.90 1.25 -13.26
C LEU A 376 -2.80 1.50 -11.75
N ALA A 377 -2.13 0.60 -11.03
CA ALA A 377 -1.68 0.82 -9.65
C ALA A 377 -0.17 1.03 -9.65
N THR A 378 0.33 2.08 -8.98
CA THR A 378 1.78 2.33 -8.87
C THR A 378 2.13 3.04 -7.57
N LEU A 379 3.34 2.79 -7.06
CA LEU A 379 3.85 3.45 -5.85
C LEU A 379 5.38 3.53 -5.83
N CYS A 380 5.88 4.52 -5.10
CA CYS A 380 7.30 4.65 -4.77
C CYS A 380 7.69 3.69 -3.64
N ILE A 381 8.98 3.41 -3.58
CA ILE A 381 9.57 2.46 -2.63
C ILE A 381 10.83 3.09 -2.06
N GLY A 382 10.96 3.12 -0.74
CA GLY A 382 12.20 3.52 -0.05
C GLY A 382 13.41 2.73 -0.55
N GLY A 383 14.57 3.39 -0.61
CA GLY A 383 15.78 2.81 -1.18
C GLY A 383 15.91 3.02 -2.70
N GLY A 384 15.01 3.79 -3.33
CA GLY A 384 15.13 4.19 -4.74
C GLY A 384 14.51 3.18 -5.71
N MET A 385 13.27 2.79 -5.48
CA MET A 385 12.54 1.89 -6.37
C MET A 385 11.09 2.35 -6.58
N GLY A 386 10.37 1.71 -7.48
CA GLY A 386 8.93 1.78 -7.66
C GLY A 386 8.36 0.42 -8.06
N CYS A 387 7.06 0.26 -7.84
CA CYS A 387 6.29 -0.88 -8.32
C CYS A 387 5.10 -0.39 -9.13
N ALA A 388 4.73 -1.14 -10.16
CA ALA A 388 3.56 -0.86 -10.98
C ALA A 388 2.86 -2.17 -11.38
N THR A 389 1.53 -2.12 -11.48
CA THR A 389 0.68 -3.22 -11.92
C THR A 389 -0.42 -2.69 -12.82
N ILE A 390 -0.61 -3.34 -13.97
CA ILE A 390 -1.70 -3.06 -14.91
C ILE A 390 -2.75 -4.15 -14.78
N VAL A 391 -4.01 -3.74 -14.73
CA VAL A 391 -5.18 -4.64 -14.71
C VAL A 391 -6.18 -4.23 -15.79
N GLU A 392 -6.92 -5.22 -16.32
CA GLU A 392 -7.99 -4.99 -17.31
C GLU A 392 -9.27 -5.71 -16.88
N ARG A 393 -10.42 -5.14 -17.22
CA ARG A 393 -11.76 -5.75 -17.10
C ARG A 393 -12.36 -5.92 -18.50
N ASP A 394 -13.10 -7.01 -18.67
CA ASP A 394 -13.87 -7.29 -19.89
C ASP A 394 -15.02 -6.31 -20.10
#